data_e02e59e3a142f454a73124856347af73
#
_entry.id   e02e59e3a142f454a73124856347af73
#
_cell.length_a   1.000
_cell.length_b   1.000
_cell.length_c   1.000
_cell.angle_alpha   90.00
_cell.angle_beta   90.00
_cell.angle_gamma   90.00
#
_symmetry.space_group_name_H-M   'P 1'
#
loop_
_entity.id
_entity.type
_entity.pdbx_description
1 polymer ?
#
loop_
_entity_poly.entity_id
_entity_poly.type
_entity_poly.pdbx_seq_one_letter_code
_entity_poly.pdbx_strand_id
1 'polypeptide(L)'
;MQQQPRLPLWFLILNWALILTAFVLGSYLGGLRSNILPEPQQSALEIVYQEVLDSHIEPPNENELLERAIIGMVDGLDQYSRYIPPAEVATYDEHSTGNYQGIGAKMVTHDDAVVIHYPFPGSPAEKAGLLPGDRVVAVDGTQLAAAENRRNVVNLVRGPVNTTVTLSIDRDGKPIELEVSRGSVQRPCVKWTHFIDRDKGIGYLHLTSFHPTSGPQVIAAIKSLEQQGTLRGLILDLRHDGGGSLDQCLDICRAFLPSGIIATQKRRSGDDIVYRTESSKCFWPDLPLVVLVNENSASASEVLSGALQDHGRAVIVGKRTHGKGYVNTIYSWENRKFKLKLTTGSYRTPNGRNIERNQATKVTSADKDEGGILPDIKIDVTSEQQQYIYGVLRNSLEPPKQFRDEYAAIAKRYGFAVEQPPQADKDPQFAAAVVALQKQIDG
;
A
#
# COMPACT_ATOMS: atom_id res chain seq x y z
N MET A 1 -41.95 -35.06 57.17
CA MET A 1 -41.04 -35.53 56.09
C MET A 1 -41.88 -35.76 54.86
N GLN A 2 -41.90 -34.83 53.95
CA GLN A 2 -42.58 -34.99 52.64
C GLN A 2 -41.75 -35.90 51.78
N GLN A 3 -42.31 -37.04 51.35
CA GLN A 3 -41.71 -37.93 50.38
C GLN A 3 -41.70 -37.21 48.98
N GLN A 4 -40.54 -36.96 48.41
CA GLN A 4 -40.46 -36.52 47.03
C GLN A 4 -41.00 -37.62 46.09
N PRO A 5 -41.81 -37.25 45.08
CA PRO A 5 -42.36 -38.22 44.14
C PRO A 5 -41.19 -38.81 43.30
N ARG A 6 -41.01 -40.11 43.34
CA ARG A 6 -40.06 -40.81 42.47
C ARG A 6 -40.59 -40.78 41.05
N LEU A 7 -39.77 -40.24 40.13
CA LEU A 7 -40.08 -40.25 38.70
C LEU A 7 -40.30 -41.69 38.23
N PRO A 8 -41.37 -41.98 37.49
CA PRO A 8 -41.66 -43.33 37.06
C PRO A 8 -40.59 -43.86 36.10
N LEU A 9 -40.27 -45.12 36.14
CA LEU A 9 -39.18 -45.79 35.42
C LEU A 9 -39.27 -45.56 33.91
N TRP A 10 -40.47 -45.50 33.35
CA TRP A 10 -40.71 -45.23 31.94
C TRP A 10 -40.24 -43.83 31.52
N PHE A 11 -40.32 -42.80 32.40
CA PHE A 11 -39.85 -41.44 32.15
C PHE A 11 -38.31 -41.38 32.09
N LEU A 12 -37.61 -42.15 32.91
CA LEU A 12 -36.16 -42.28 32.85
C LEU A 12 -35.70 -42.98 31.59
N ILE A 13 -36.40 -44.08 31.16
CA ILE A 13 -36.10 -44.77 29.93
C ILE A 13 -36.32 -43.89 28.72
N LEU A 14 -37.40 -43.08 28.70
CA LEU A 14 -37.69 -42.17 27.60
C LEU A 14 -36.63 -41.05 27.47
N ASN A 15 -36.19 -40.51 28.60
CA ASN A 15 -35.10 -39.51 28.60
C ASN A 15 -33.78 -40.11 28.11
N TRP A 16 -33.42 -41.30 28.55
CA TRP A 16 -32.20 -41.96 28.06
C TRP A 16 -32.28 -42.30 26.57
N ALA A 17 -33.44 -42.71 26.06
CA ALA A 17 -33.67 -42.98 24.65
C ALA A 17 -33.54 -41.66 23.81
N LEU A 18 -34.09 -40.54 24.35
CA LEU A 18 -33.95 -39.21 23.70
C LEU A 18 -32.48 -38.72 23.67
N ILE A 19 -31.75 -38.91 24.76
CA ILE A 19 -30.31 -38.55 24.84
C ILE A 19 -29.51 -39.42 23.87
N LEU A 20 -29.78 -40.72 23.80
CA LEU A 20 -29.09 -41.62 22.90
C LEU A 20 -29.40 -41.29 21.44
N THR A 21 -30.66 -40.99 21.10
CA THR A 21 -31.06 -40.58 19.74
C THR A 21 -30.44 -39.23 19.39
N ALA A 22 -30.39 -38.27 20.29
CA ALA A 22 -29.73 -36.98 20.06
C ALA A 22 -28.21 -37.14 19.88
N PHE A 23 -27.58 -38.07 20.63
CA PHE A 23 -26.16 -38.39 20.49
C PHE A 23 -25.86 -39.09 19.16
N VAL A 24 -26.67 -40.07 18.76
CA VAL A 24 -26.56 -40.75 17.47
C VAL A 24 -26.83 -39.83 16.31
N LEU A 25 -27.86 -38.98 16.42
CA LEU A 25 -28.18 -37.94 15.41
C LEU A 25 -27.07 -36.88 15.33
N GLY A 26 -26.56 -36.46 16.46
CA GLY A 26 -25.44 -35.53 16.55
C GLY A 26 -24.15 -36.10 15.95
N SER A 27 -23.86 -37.37 16.19
CA SER A 27 -22.75 -38.10 15.59
C SER A 27 -22.94 -38.29 14.10
N TYR A 28 -24.17 -38.61 13.65
CA TYR A 28 -24.51 -38.76 12.24
C TYR A 28 -24.47 -37.40 11.51
N LEU A 29 -25.00 -36.34 12.09
CA LEU A 29 -24.93 -34.99 11.54
C LEU A 29 -23.50 -34.38 11.65
N GLY A 30 -22.72 -34.79 12.63
CA GLY A 30 -21.30 -34.44 12.74
C GLY A 30 -20.44 -35.16 11.70
N GLY A 31 -20.82 -36.36 11.27
CA GLY A 31 -20.22 -37.10 10.16
C GLY A 31 -20.63 -36.56 8.76
N LEU A 32 -21.71 -35.77 8.70
CA LEU A 32 -22.15 -35.05 7.48
C LEU A 32 -21.41 -33.70 7.27
N ARG A 33 -20.35 -33.41 8.04
CA ARG A 33 -19.37 -32.42 7.58
C ARG A 33 -18.77 -32.98 6.31
N SER A 34 -19.32 -32.54 5.17
CA SER A 34 -18.78 -32.82 3.86
C SER A 34 -17.25 -32.65 3.92
N ASN A 35 -16.53 -33.73 3.64
CA ASN A 35 -15.10 -33.64 3.38
C ASN A 35 -14.93 -32.51 2.38
N ILE A 36 -14.27 -31.42 2.78
CA ILE A 36 -14.09 -30.22 1.95
C ILE A 36 -13.30 -30.59 0.69
N LEU A 37 -12.45 -31.60 0.80
CA LEU A 37 -11.69 -32.12 -0.34
C LEU A 37 -12.41 -33.37 -0.92
N PRO A 38 -12.46 -33.53 -2.25
CA PRO A 38 -12.94 -34.76 -2.88
C PRO A 38 -12.09 -35.98 -2.43
N GLU A 39 -12.75 -37.10 -2.16
CA GLU A 39 -12.11 -38.34 -1.62
C GLU A 39 -10.78 -38.73 -2.29
N PRO A 40 -10.67 -38.85 -3.63
CA PRO A 40 -9.41 -39.25 -4.23
C PRO A 40 -8.24 -38.30 -3.95
N GLN A 41 -8.51 -36.97 -3.92
CA GLN A 41 -7.49 -35.96 -3.69
C GLN A 41 -7.13 -35.86 -2.21
N GLN A 42 -8.09 -36.01 -1.29
CA GLN A 42 -7.83 -36.09 0.13
C GLN A 42 -6.91 -37.23 0.46
N SER A 43 -7.25 -38.45 -0.03
CA SER A 43 -6.43 -39.66 0.17
C SER A 43 -5.03 -39.48 -0.43
N ALA A 44 -4.90 -38.88 -1.62
CA ALA A 44 -3.60 -38.66 -2.25
C ALA A 44 -2.75 -37.69 -1.43
N LEU A 45 -3.34 -36.60 -0.91
CA LEU A 45 -2.63 -35.62 -0.08
C LEU A 45 -2.13 -36.24 1.22
N GLU A 46 -2.99 -37.03 1.88
CA GLU A 46 -2.65 -37.75 3.12
C GLU A 46 -1.55 -38.79 2.90
N ILE A 47 -1.66 -39.59 1.83
CA ILE A 47 -0.65 -40.63 1.49
C ILE A 47 0.70 -39.98 1.19
N VAL A 48 0.73 -38.93 0.36
CA VAL A 48 1.97 -38.22 0.01
C VAL A 48 2.59 -37.55 1.23
N TYR A 49 1.76 -36.93 2.06
CA TYR A 49 2.22 -36.29 3.30
C TYR A 49 2.87 -37.33 4.23
N GLN A 50 2.21 -38.45 4.47
CA GLN A 50 2.72 -39.50 5.34
C GLN A 50 4.00 -40.16 4.75
N GLU A 51 4.03 -40.43 3.45
CA GLU A 51 5.20 -41.03 2.80
C GLU A 51 6.42 -40.10 2.87
N VAL A 52 6.21 -38.78 2.73
CA VAL A 52 7.29 -37.80 2.89
C VAL A 52 7.83 -37.77 4.31
N LEU A 53 6.96 -37.89 5.33
CA LEU A 53 7.39 -37.93 6.72
C LEU A 53 8.17 -39.20 7.04
N ASP A 54 7.73 -40.33 6.49
CA ASP A 54 8.26 -41.66 6.83
C ASP A 54 9.53 -42.03 6.04
N SER A 55 9.64 -41.57 4.76
CA SER A 55 10.63 -42.08 3.82
C SER A 55 11.68 -41.04 3.37
N HIS A 56 11.47 -39.75 3.61
CA HIS A 56 12.46 -38.74 3.19
C HIS A 56 13.76 -38.87 3.99
N ILE A 57 14.91 -38.84 3.30
CA ILE A 57 16.25 -39.08 3.90
C ILE A 57 16.56 -38.11 5.06
N GLU A 58 16.07 -36.89 5.01
CA GLU A 58 16.15 -35.93 6.10
C GLU A 58 14.73 -35.66 6.63
N PRO A 59 14.45 -35.90 7.94
CA PRO A 59 13.12 -35.69 8.48
C PRO A 59 12.66 -34.24 8.25
N PRO A 60 11.59 -34.00 7.50
CA PRO A 60 11.11 -32.65 7.25
C PRO A 60 10.43 -32.07 8.49
N ASN A 61 10.43 -30.72 8.59
CA ASN A 61 9.59 -30.02 9.55
C ASN A 61 8.12 -30.08 9.07
N GLU A 62 7.25 -30.71 9.83
CA GLU A 62 5.84 -30.90 9.48
C GLU A 62 5.11 -29.58 9.19
N ASN A 63 5.33 -28.55 10.03
CA ASN A 63 4.69 -27.25 9.85
C ASN A 63 5.14 -26.57 8.56
N GLU A 64 6.43 -26.65 8.24
CA GLU A 64 6.98 -26.09 7.01
C GLU A 64 6.47 -26.85 5.77
N LEU A 65 6.34 -28.16 5.86
CA LEU A 65 5.80 -28.98 4.78
C LEU A 65 4.34 -28.61 4.47
N LEU A 66 3.50 -28.49 5.50
CA LEU A 66 2.11 -28.07 5.35
C LEU A 66 1.99 -26.63 4.84
N GLU A 67 2.83 -25.73 5.33
CA GLU A 67 2.85 -24.32 4.86
C GLU A 67 3.21 -24.25 3.37
N ARG A 68 4.22 -25.00 2.92
CA ARG A 68 4.58 -25.11 1.49
C ARG A 68 3.45 -25.66 0.63
N ALA A 69 2.71 -26.66 1.14
CA ALA A 69 1.54 -27.19 0.43
C ALA A 69 0.44 -26.12 0.25
N ILE A 70 0.15 -25.33 1.29
CA ILE A 70 -0.80 -24.22 1.22
C ILE A 70 -0.32 -23.14 0.23
N ILE A 71 0.96 -22.77 0.28
CA ILE A 71 1.57 -21.82 -0.67
C ILE A 71 1.39 -22.34 -2.10
N GLY A 72 1.74 -23.60 -2.38
CA GLY A 72 1.60 -24.19 -3.71
C GLY A 72 0.15 -24.19 -4.23
N MET A 73 -0.83 -24.42 -3.35
CA MET A 73 -2.25 -24.37 -3.70
C MET A 73 -2.68 -22.98 -4.13
N VAL A 74 -2.21 -21.93 -3.46
CA VAL A 74 -2.62 -20.54 -3.72
C VAL A 74 -1.85 -19.93 -4.90
N ASP A 75 -0.55 -20.19 -5.00
CA ASP A 75 0.31 -19.68 -6.09
C ASP A 75 -0.08 -20.24 -7.46
N GLY A 76 -0.74 -21.42 -7.49
CA GLY A 76 -1.28 -22.01 -8.72
C GLY A 76 -2.52 -21.31 -9.28
N LEU A 77 -3.14 -20.35 -8.57
CA LEU A 77 -4.39 -19.70 -9.00
C LEU A 77 -4.13 -18.57 -9.99
N ASP A 78 -3.30 -17.60 -9.59
CA ASP A 78 -2.95 -16.41 -10.38
C ASP A 78 -1.74 -15.69 -9.75
N GLN A 79 -1.20 -14.69 -10.47
CA GLN A 79 -0.02 -13.93 -10.01
C GLN A 79 -0.28 -12.96 -8.85
N TYR A 80 -1.52 -12.77 -8.40
CA TYR A 80 -1.91 -11.78 -7.37
C TYR A 80 -2.41 -12.43 -6.09
N SER A 81 -2.90 -13.66 -6.16
CA SER A 81 -3.29 -14.45 -5.00
C SER A 81 -2.06 -14.90 -4.23
N ARG A 82 -2.11 -14.85 -2.90
CA ARG A 82 -0.97 -15.24 -2.07
C ARG A 82 -1.41 -15.67 -0.68
N TYR A 83 -0.84 -16.76 -0.20
CA TYR A 83 -0.83 -17.06 1.23
C TYR A 83 0.28 -16.25 1.92
N ILE A 84 -0.04 -15.65 3.05
CA ILE A 84 0.88 -14.82 3.85
C ILE A 84 1.08 -15.56 5.17
N PRO A 85 2.23 -16.22 5.34
CA PRO A 85 2.52 -16.98 6.55
C PRO A 85 2.70 -16.07 7.76
N PRO A 86 2.58 -16.60 8.99
CA PRO A 86 2.67 -15.81 10.23
C PRO A 86 3.92 -14.94 10.33
N ALA A 87 5.05 -15.44 9.85
CA ALA A 87 6.33 -14.72 9.87
C ALA A 87 6.34 -13.47 8.97
N GLU A 88 5.50 -13.43 7.93
CA GLU A 88 5.44 -12.33 6.96
C GLU A 88 4.30 -11.35 7.21
N VAL A 89 3.35 -11.67 8.10
CA VAL A 89 2.15 -10.82 8.31
C VAL A 89 2.52 -9.40 8.73
N ALA A 90 3.45 -9.25 9.66
CA ALA A 90 3.87 -7.91 10.12
C ALA A 90 4.46 -7.07 8.97
N THR A 91 5.33 -7.65 8.16
CA THR A 91 5.92 -6.98 6.98
C THR A 91 4.86 -6.67 5.93
N TYR A 92 3.93 -7.59 5.70
CA TYR A 92 2.81 -7.38 4.79
C TYR A 92 1.93 -6.21 5.25
N ASP A 93 1.62 -6.14 6.55
CA ASP A 93 0.81 -5.05 7.11
C ASP A 93 1.53 -3.71 7.05
N GLU A 94 2.83 -3.66 7.31
CA GLU A 94 3.65 -2.46 7.11
C GLU A 94 3.56 -1.95 5.66
N HIS A 95 3.69 -2.84 4.68
CA HIS A 95 3.59 -2.47 3.27
C HIS A 95 2.18 -2.02 2.87
N SER A 96 1.15 -2.70 3.37
CA SER A 96 -0.25 -2.44 3.00
C SER A 96 -0.79 -1.15 3.63
N THR A 97 -0.39 -0.86 4.88
CA THR A 97 -0.86 0.32 5.61
C THR A 97 0.04 1.53 5.44
N GLY A 98 1.29 1.34 5.00
CA GLY A 98 2.31 2.38 4.98
C GLY A 98 2.83 2.74 6.37
N ASN A 99 2.38 2.03 7.42
CA ASN A 99 2.82 2.24 8.79
C ASN A 99 3.94 1.25 9.12
N TYR A 100 4.97 1.72 9.79
CA TYR A 100 6.02 0.86 10.34
C TYR A 100 6.29 1.19 11.79
N GLN A 101 6.88 0.23 12.50
CA GLN A 101 7.23 0.41 13.90
C GLN A 101 8.69 0.90 14.03
N GLY A 102 8.88 2.04 14.69
CA GLY A 102 10.20 2.64 14.83
C GLY A 102 10.16 4.07 15.35
N ILE A 103 11.22 4.83 15.05
CA ILE A 103 11.40 6.20 15.58
C ILE A 103 10.89 7.30 14.64
N GLY A 104 10.82 7.07 13.34
CA GLY A 104 10.33 8.06 12.38
C GLY A 104 11.33 9.16 12.04
N ALA A 105 12.49 8.78 11.52
CA ALA A 105 13.49 9.72 10.99
C ALA A 105 14.04 9.22 9.65
N LYS A 106 14.42 10.14 8.76
CA LYS A 106 15.25 9.83 7.61
C LYS A 106 16.70 9.81 8.07
N MET A 107 17.28 8.62 8.09
CA MET A 107 18.70 8.38 8.38
C MET A 107 19.43 7.98 7.12
N VAL A 108 20.60 8.52 6.89
CA VAL A 108 21.45 8.19 5.74
C VAL A 108 22.88 7.95 6.21
N THR A 109 23.50 6.93 5.64
CA THR A 109 24.92 6.68 5.86
C THR A 109 25.73 7.49 4.87
N HIS A 110 26.57 8.37 5.40
CA HIS A 110 27.59 9.11 4.65
C HIS A 110 28.96 8.61 5.11
N ASP A 111 29.74 8.03 4.19
CA ASP A 111 31.08 7.48 4.43
C ASP A 111 31.20 6.68 5.74
N ASP A 112 31.60 7.33 6.82
CA ASP A 112 31.87 6.76 8.14
C ASP A 112 30.77 7.06 9.19
N ALA A 113 29.72 7.80 8.83
CA ALA A 113 28.72 8.28 9.78
C ALA A 113 27.27 7.99 9.32
N VAL A 114 26.41 7.71 10.30
CA VAL A 114 24.95 7.75 10.12
C VAL A 114 24.45 9.12 10.56
N VAL A 115 23.79 9.83 9.66
CA VAL A 115 23.32 11.20 9.89
C VAL A 115 21.80 11.26 9.81
N ILE A 116 21.19 11.94 10.77
CA ILE A 116 19.76 12.28 10.70
C ILE A 116 19.59 13.40 9.67
N HIS A 117 18.96 13.07 8.53
CA HIS A 117 18.58 14.10 7.56
C HIS A 117 17.46 14.97 8.10
N TYR A 118 16.42 14.33 8.65
CA TYR A 118 15.36 14.99 9.41
C TYR A 118 14.48 13.95 10.11
N PRO A 119 13.87 14.31 11.26
CA PRO A 119 12.77 13.55 11.84
C PRO A 119 11.48 13.83 11.05
N PHE A 120 10.56 12.85 11.00
CA PHE A 120 9.25 13.07 10.38
C PHE A 120 8.34 13.86 11.33
N PRO A 121 7.50 14.77 10.81
CA PRO A 121 6.57 15.55 11.63
C PRO A 121 5.67 14.66 12.49
N GLY A 122 5.56 14.98 13.78
CA GLY A 122 4.76 14.24 14.76
C GLY A 122 5.34 12.89 15.20
N SER A 123 6.52 12.50 14.65
CA SER A 123 7.14 11.20 14.95
C SER A 123 7.73 11.13 16.38
N PRO A 124 8.00 9.90 16.87
CA PRO A 124 8.78 9.71 18.09
C PRO A 124 10.14 10.41 18.08
N ALA A 125 10.85 10.38 16.94
CA ALA A 125 12.14 11.04 16.77
C ALA A 125 12.06 12.56 16.98
N GLU A 126 11.07 13.22 16.37
CA GLU A 126 10.85 14.66 16.56
C GLU A 126 10.52 14.98 18.02
N LYS A 127 9.60 14.21 18.64
CA LYS A 127 9.20 14.39 20.04
C LYS A 127 10.37 14.20 21.03
N ALA A 128 11.31 13.31 20.71
CA ALA A 128 12.51 13.09 21.50
C ALA A 128 13.58 14.18 21.28
N GLY A 129 13.37 15.12 20.34
CA GLY A 129 14.30 16.22 20.08
C GLY A 129 15.48 15.87 19.17
N LEU A 130 15.33 14.83 18.31
CA LEU A 130 16.27 14.61 17.21
C LEU A 130 16.16 15.76 16.21
N LEU A 131 17.31 16.21 15.73
CA LEU A 131 17.44 17.32 14.80
C LEU A 131 18.17 16.91 13.52
N PRO A 132 17.95 17.62 12.41
CA PRO A 132 18.77 17.48 11.22
C PRO A 132 20.26 17.73 11.55
N GLY A 133 21.13 16.85 11.04
CA GLY A 133 22.57 16.91 11.27
C GLY A 133 23.10 16.11 12.43
N ASP A 134 22.25 15.60 13.32
CA ASP A 134 22.68 14.68 14.39
C ASP A 134 23.39 13.46 13.80
N ARG A 135 24.62 13.19 14.28
CA ARG A 135 25.36 11.98 13.90
C ARG A 135 25.05 10.89 14.92
N VAL A 136 24.47 9.79 14.47
CA VAL A 136 24.20 8.64 15.35
C VAL A 136 25.49 7.85 15.52
N VAL A 137 25.98 7.78 16.75
CA VAL A 137 27.22 7.12 17.14
C VAL A 137 26.97 5.69 17.60
N ALA A 138 25.89 5.50 18.39
CA ALA A 138 25.49 4.18 18.87
C ALA A 138 23.96 4.06 18.99
N VAL A 139 23.44 2.83 18.93
CA VAL A 139 22.05 2.46 19.15
C VAL A 139 22.03 1.35 20.22
N ASP A 140 21.35 1.58 21.35
CA ASP A 140 21.32 0.65 22.49
C ASP A 140 22.72 0.12 22.86
N GLY A 141 23.71 1.00 22.88
CA GLY A 141 25.12 0.68 23.14
C GLY A 141 25.87 0.05 21.96
N THR A 142 25.21 -0.36 20.90
CA THR A 142 25.83 -0.90 19.68
C THR A 142 26.50 0.23 18.88
N GLN A 143 27.81 0.24 18.84
CA GLN A 143 28.60 1.27 18.15
C GLN A 143 28.44 1.17 16.63
N LEU A 144 28.19 2.31 15.96
CA LEU A 144 28.07 2.40 14.51
C LEU A 144 29.39 2.66 13.77
N ALA A 145 30.54 2.58 14.47
CA ALA A 145 31.85 2.69 13.86
C ALA A 145 32.08 1.61 12.78
N ALA A 146 31.63 0.38 13.01
CA ALA A 146 31.70 -0.70 12.03
C ALA A 146 30.73 -0.48 10.87
N ALA A 147 31.21 -0.69 9.62
CA ALA A 147 30.38 -0.53 8.43
C ALA A 147 29.14 -1.43 8.39
N GLU A 148 29.24 -2.62 8.99
CA GLU A 148 28.12 -3.55 9.10
C GLU A 148 26.98 -2.97 9.96
N ASN A 149 27.31 -2.42 11.14
CA ASN A 149 26.35 -1.81 12.04
C ASN A 149 25.69 -0.59 11.39
N ARG A 150 26.44 0.24 10.63
CA ARG A 150 25.87 1.36 9.87
C ARG A 150 24.86 0.89 8.82
N ARG A 151 25.17 -0.17 8.08
CA ARG A 151 24.22 -0.76 7.10
C ARG A 151 22.97 -1.31 7.77
N ASN A 152 23.08 -1.79 9.00
CA ASN A 152 21.99 -2.38 9.76
C ASN A 152 21.25 -1.39 10.69
N VAL A 153 21.60 -0.12 10.69
CA VAL A 153 21.05 0.89 11.61
C VAL A 153 19.54 0.95 11.61
N VAL A 154 18.91 0.78 10.44
CA VAL A 154 17.45 0.78 10.32
C VAL A 154 16.81 -0.34 11.16
N ASN A 155 17.41 -1.52 11.19
CA ASN A 155 16.90 -2.63 12.00
C ASN A 155 17.16 -2.41 13.50
N LEU A 156 18.28 -1.79 13.86
CA LEU A 156 18.61 -1.46 15.26
C LEU A 156 17.61 -0.46 15.87
N VAL A 157 17.18 0.54 15.12
CA VAL A 157 16.21 1.54 15.60
C VAL A 157 14.76 1.08 15.54
N ARG A 158 14.43 0.04 14.74
CA ARG A 158 13.09 -0.56 14.70
C ARG A 158 12.83 -1.40 15.93
N GLY A 159 11.57 -1.66 16.20
CA GLY A 159 11.12 -2.55 17.28
C GLY A 159 9.67 -2.29 17.66
N PRO A 160 9.11 -3.11 18.57
CA PRO A 160 7.72 -3.02 18.96
C PRO A 160 7.33 -1.63 19.50
N VAL A 161 6.09 -1.22 19.20
CA VAL A 161 5.52 0.04 19.72
C VAL A 161 5.58 0.04 21.25
N ASN A 162 5.83 1.22 21.83
CA ASN A 162 5.99 1.46 23.27
C ASN A 162 7.25 0.82 23.90
N THR A 163 8.20 0.31 23.10
CA THR A 163 9.55 0.03 23.57
C THR A 163 10.45 1.24 23.37
N THR A 164 11.50 1.38 24.18
CA THR A 164 12.45 2.50 24.08
C THR A 164 13.72 2.04 23.34
N VAL A 165 14.31 2.94 22.58
CA VAL A 165 15.66 2.80 22.02
C VAL A 165 16.49 4.00 22.48
N THR A 166 17.70 3.75 22.95
CA THR A 166 18.66 4.78 23.33
C THR A 166 19.58 5.09 22.13
N LEU A 167 19.58 6.34 21.70
CA LEU A 167 20.49 6.84 20.66
C LEU A 167 21.59 7.67 21.30
N SER A 168 22.85 7.24 21.16
CA SER A 168 23.99 8.10 21.43
C SER A 168 24.28 8.90 20.16
N ILE A 169 24.18 10.20 20.23
CA ILE A 169 24.39 11.11 19.10
C ILE A 169 25.53 12.11 19.39
N ASP A 170 26.15 12.56 18.31
CA ASP A 170 27.06 13.72 18.34
C ASP A 170 26.33 14.87 17.62
N ARG A 171 26.02 15.94 18.35
CA ARG A 171 25.45 17.19 17.85
C ARG A 171 26.49 18.30 17.95
N ASP A 172 27.09 18.65 16.83
CA ASP A 172 28.13 19.71 16.74
C ASP A 172 29.27 19.53 17.73
N GLY A 173 29.79 18.28 17.86
CA GLY A 173 30.87 17.92 18.75
C GLY A 173 30.46 17.69 20.21
N LYS A 174 29.17 17.71 20.52
CA LYS A 174 28.65 17.45 21.87
C LYS A 174 27.97 16.08 21.91
N PRO A 175 28.42 15.16 22.75
CA PRO A 175 27.76 13.89 22.96
C PRO A 175 26.42 14.09 23.70
N ILE A 176 25.35 13.51 23.17
CA ILE A 176 23.99 13.55 23.76
C ILE A 176 23.43 12.13 23.72
N GLU A 177 22.76 11.72 24.78
CA GLU A 177 21.95 10.52 24.80
C GLU A 177 20.48 10.90 24.74
N LEU A 178 19.76 10.27 23.81
CA LEU A 178 18.30 10.47 23.62
C LEU A 178 17.59 9.13 23.75
N GLU A 179 16.64 9.07 24.66
CA GLU A 179 15.68 7.97 24.72
C GLU A 179 14.50 8.25 23.79
N VAL A 180 14.28 7.38 22.82
CA VAL A 180 13.19 7.49 21.86
C VAL A 180 12.21 6.34 22.05
N SER A 181 11.00 6.63 22.47
CA SER A 181 9.94 5.62 22.55
C SER A 181 9.46 5.27 21.14
N ARG A 182 9.61 3.99 20.76
CA ARG A 182 9.17 3.52 19.42
C ARG A 182 7.67 3.65 19.27
N GLY A 183 7.20 4.09 18.10
CA GLY A 183 5.80 4.26 17.79
C GLY A 183 5.43 3.69 16.43
N SER A 184 4.13 3.72 16.13
CA SER A 184 3.65 3.51 14.76
C SER A 184 3.90 4.79 13.97
N VAL A 185 4.76 4.71 12.97
CA VAL A 185 5.14 5.82 12.11
C VAL A 185 4.48 5.66 10.75
N GLN A 186 3.70 6.64 10.35
CA GLN A 186 3.07 6.67 9.04
C GLN A 186 4.00 7.28 8.00
N ARG A 187 4.21 6.59 6.89
CA ARG A 187 4.91 7.15 5.74
C ARG A 187 4.00 8.12 5.01
N PRO A 188 4.44 9.35 4.71
CA PRO A 188 3.69 10.24 3.84
C PRO A 188 3.47 9.58 2.47
N CYS A 189 2.23 9.57 1.99
CA CYS A 189 1.89 9.10 0.65
C CYS A 189 1.74 10.24 -0.37
N VAL A 190 1.73 11.49 0.08
CA VAL A 190 1.78 12.68 -0.78
C VAL A 190 3.14 13.34 -0.66
N LYS A 191 3.77 13.64 -1.79
CA LYS A 191 5.07 14.31 -1.89
C LYS A 191 4.99 15.49 -2.86
N TRP A 192 5.97 16.39 -2.77
CA TRP A 192 6.20 17.48 -3.73
C TRP A 192 5.00 18.40 -3.92
N THR A 193 4.28 18.68 -2.83
CA THR A 193 3.14 19.62 -2.88
C THR A 193 3.63 21.06 -2.97
N HIS A 194 3.54 21.65 -4.16
CA HIS A 194 4.00 23.03 -4.43
C HIS A 194 3.32 23.63 -5.65
N PHE A 195 3.44 24.95 -5.80
CA PHE A 195 3.14 25.60 -7.06
C PHE A 195 4.32 25.45 -8.03
N ILE A 196 4.06 24.95 -9.23
CA ILE A 196 5.00 24.94 -10.35
C ILE A 196 5.17 26.35 -10.88
N ASP A 197 4.05 27.05 -11.05
CA ASP A 197 3.96 28.44 -11.47
C ASP A 197 2.89 29.10 -10.57
N ARG A 198 3.36 29.94 -9.66
CA ARG A 198 2.48 30.62 -8.69
C ARG A 198 1.62 31.69 -9.34
N ASP A 199 2.15 32.40 -10.34
CA ASP A 199 1.44 33.47 -11.02
C ASP A 199 0.30 32.92 -11.88
N LYS A 200 0.52 31.76 -12.49
CA LYS A 200 -0.50 31.03 -13.25
C LYS A 200 -1.40 30.14 -12.38
N GLY A 201 -1.10 30.00 -11.11
CA GLY A 201 -1.88 29.17 -10.19
C GLY A 201 -1.81 27.67 -10.47
N ILE A 202 -0.68 27.17 -11.03
CA ILE A 202 -0.50 25.75 -11.36
C ILE A 202 0.09 25.00 -10.17
N GLY A 203 -0.74 24.18 -9.53
CA GLY A 203 -0.33 23.30 -8.43
C GLY A 203 0.11 21.91 -8.90
N TYR A 204 0.96 21.28 -8.10
CA TYR A 204 1.43 19.91 -8.31
C TYR A 204 1.45 19.15 -6.99
N LEU A 205 1.11 17.88 -7.05
CA LEU A 205 1.37 16.91 -5.99
C LEU A 205 1.62 15.51 -6.59
N HIS A 206 2.46 14.71 -5.92
CA HIS A 206 2.70 13.31 -6.27
C HIS A 206 2.10 12.40 -5.20
N LEU A 207 1.21 11.49 -5.60
CA LEU A 207 0.67 10.42 -4.78
C LEU A 207 1.48 9.15 -5.00
N THR A 208 2.08 8.61 -3.94
CA THR A 208 3.02 7.48 -4.03
C THR A 208 2.38 6.12 -3.82
N SER A 209 1.22 6.09 -3.11
CA SER A 209 0.46 4.88 -2.80
C SER A 209 -0.89 5.25 -2.18
N PHE A 210 -1.88 4.38 -2.33
CA PHE A 210 -3.18 4.49 -1.69
C PHE A 210 -3.18 3.80 -0.31
N HIS A 211 -2.40 4.35 0.65
CA HIS A 211 -2.47 3.92 2.04
C HIS A 211 -3.77 4.39 2.72
N PRO A 212 -4.17 3.85 3.87
CA PRO A 212 -5.45 4.16 4.53
C PRO A 212 -5.73 5.64 4.83
N THR A 213 -4.73 6.50 4.70
CA THR A 213 -4.86 7.96 4.94
C THR A 213 -4.57 8.81 3.71
N SER A 214 -4.41 8.20 2.54
CA SER A 214 -4.02 8.94 1.32
C SER A 214 -5.09 9.93 0.85
N GLY A 215 -6.38 9.59 0.96
CA GLY A 215 -7.46 10.52 0.64
C GLY A 215 -7.41 11.82 1.45
N PRO A 216 -7.43 11.75 2.79
CA PRO A 216 -7.21 12.92 3.64
C PRO A 216 -5.92 13.68 3.35
N GLN A 217 -4.79 12.99 3.06
CA GLN A 217 -3.53 13.65 2.74
C GLN A 217 -3.60 14.41 1.41
N VAL A 218 -4.20 13.83 0.36
CA VAL A 218 -4.40 14.53 -0.93
C VAL A 218 -5.29 15.75 -0.74
N ILE A 219 -6.41 15.62 -0.03
CA ILE A 219 -7.31 16.74 0.25
C ILE A 219 -6.60 17.84 1.03
N ALA A 220 -5.84 17.49 2.07
CA ALA A 220 -5.07 18.45 2.86
C ALA A 220 -3.97 19.14 2.03
N ALA A 221 -3.30 18.40 1.13
CA ALA A 221 -2.29 18.95 0.23
C ALA A 221 -2.87 20.00 -0.72
N ILE A 222 -4.03 19.73 -1.33
CA ILE A 222 -4.70 20.69 -2.24
C ILE A 222 -5.16 21.93 -1.46
N LYS A 223 -5.81 21.75 -0.29
CA LYS A 223 -6.19 22.87 0.58
C LYS A 223 -4.99 23.69 1.03
N SER A 224 -3.83 23.06 1.26
CA SER A 224 -2.60 23.79 1.58
C SER A 224 -2.09 24.64 0.41
N LEU A 225 -2.29 24.21 -0.84
CA LEU A 225 -2.01 25.05 -2.01
C LEU A 225 -2.97 26.25 -2.06
N GLU A 226 -4.26 26.04 -1.86
CA GLU A 226 -5.26 27.14 -1.83
C GLU A 226 -4.95 28.19 -0.76
N GLN A 227 -4.43 27.76 0.39
CA GLN A 227 -3.99 28.69 1.45
C GLN A 227 -2.72 29.47 1.08
N GLN A 228 -1.89 28.97 0.18
CA GLN A 228 -0.63 29.59 -0.25
C GLN A 228 -0.80 30.55 -1.43
N GLY A 229 -1.91 30.45 -2.16
CA GLY A 229 -2.19 31.29 -3.34
C GLY A 229 -3.41 30.82 -4.11
N THR A 230 -3.74 31.51 -5.18
CA THR A 230 -4.87 31.12 -6.04
C THR A 230 -4.53 29.87 -6.84
N LEU A 231 -5.20 28.77 -6.54
CA LEU A 231 -5.07 27.53 -7.30
C LEU A 231 -6.03 27.55 -8.50
N ARG A 232 -5.50 27.57 -9.72
CA ARG A 232 -6.28 27.60 -10.97
C ARG A 232 -6.28 26.27 -11.70
N GLY A 233 -5.38 25.37 -11.35
CA GLY A 233 -5.30 24.02 -11.91
C GLY A 233 -4.32 23.15 -11.15
N LEU A 234 -4.47 21.82 -11.29
CA LEU A 234 -3.71 20.84 -10.55
C LEU A 234 -3.14 19.75 -11.46
N ILE A 235 -1.87 19.42 -11.26
CA ILE A 235 -1.26 18.17 -11.78
C ILE A 235 -1.21 17.18 -10.62
N LEU A 236 -1.92 16.05 -10.77
CA LEU A 236 -1.87 14.90 -9.89
C LEU A 236 -0.98 13.83 -10.51
N ASP A 237 0.18 13.57 -9.93
CA ASP A 237 1.13 12.60 -10.44
C ASP A 237 0.92 11.24 -9.76
N LEU A 238 0.53 10.23 -10.54
CA LEU A 238 0.34 8.83 -10.12
C LEU A 238 1.43 7.91 -10.71
N ARG A 239 2.47 8.45 -11.31
CA ARG A 239 3.55 7.64 -11.85
C ARG A 239 4.25 6.88 -10.73
N HIS A 240 4.55 5.60 -10.97
CA HIS A 240 5.12 4.66 -9.99
C HIS A 240 4.24 4.41 -8.75
N ASP A 241 2.94 4.76 -8.77
CA ASP A 241 1.98 4.40 -7.74
C ASP A 241 1.31 3.06 -8.07
N GLY A 242 1.67 2.01 -7.35
CA GLY A 242 1.14 0.64 -7.53
C GLY A 242 -0.28 0.44 -7.02
N GLY A 243 -0.96 1.51 -6.55
CA GLY A 243 -2.31 1.45 -6.01
C GLY A 243 -2.33 1.24 -4.50
N GLY A 244 -3.35 0.53 -4.02
CA GLY A 244 -3.59 0.26 -2.59
C GLY A 244 -5.08 0.20 -2.24
N SER A 245 -5.49 0.95 -1.22
CA SER A 245 -6.87 0.98 -0.72
C SER A 245 -7.86 1.53 -1.74
N LEU A 246 -8.88 0.72 -2.06
CA LEU A 246 -9.99 1.15 -2.89
C LEU A 246 -10.77 2.30 -2.24
N ASP A 247 -11.03 2.24 -0.93
CA ASP A 247 -11.81 3.28 -0.23
C ASP A 247 -11.13 4.64 -0.37
N GLN A 248 -9.81 4.70 -0.27
CA GLN A 248 -9.06 5.93 -0.45
C GLN A 248 -9.09 6.43 -1.91
N CYS A 249 -9.05 5.52 -2.87
CA CYS A 249 -9.26 5.85 -4.28
C CYS A 249 -10.66 6.44 -4.51
N LEU A 250 -11.70 5.83 -3.94
CA LEU A 250 -13.06 6.35 -4.03
C LEU A 250 -13.20 7.74 -3.41
N ASP A 251 -12.55 8.00 -2.27
CA ASP A 251 -12.58 9.32 -1.62
C ASP A 251 -11.89 10.39 -2.47
N ILE A 252 -10.76 10.06 -3.11
CA ILE A 252 -10.09 10.97 -4.04
C ILE A 252 -10.94 11.20 -5.30
N CYS A 253 -11.55 10.15 -5.88
CA CYS A 253 -12.49 10.32 -7.00
C CYS A 253 -13.65 11.25 -6.65
N ARG A 254 -14.26 11.06 -5.47
CA ARG A 254 -15.36 11.88 -4.96
C ARG A 254 -14.99 13.34 -4.80
N ALA A 255 -13.74 13.64 -4.44
CA ALA A 255 -13.26 15.01 -4.30
C ALA A 255 -13.33 15.83 -5.61
N PHE A 256 -13.29 15.14 -6.76
CA PHE A 256 -13.29 15.78 -8.09
C PHE A 256 -14.54 15.49 -8.93
N LEU A 257 -15.32 14.44 -8.61
CA LEU A 257 -16.48 14.01 -9.39
C LEU A 257 -17.76 14.28 -8.61
N PRO A 258 -18.62 15.21 -9.07
CA PRO A 258 -19.86 15.55 -8.36
C PRO A 258 -20.93 14.48 -8.50
N SER A 259 -20.92 13.69 -9.58
CA SER A 259 -21.93 12.66 -9.85
C SER A 259 -21.38 11.53 -10.73
N GLY A 260 -22.05 10.37 -10.72
CA GLY A 260 -21.80 9.29 -11.64
C GLY A 260 -21.21 8.02 -11.00
N ILE A 261 -20.81 7.07 -11.83
CA ILE A 261 -20.15 5.83 -11.44
C ILE A 261 -18.64 6.08 -11.39
N ILE A 262 -17.95 5.59 -10.35
CA ILE A 262 -16.50 5.60 -10.28
C ILE A 262 -15.94 4.30 -10.91
N ALA A 263 -16.47 3.17 -10.51
CA ALA A 263 -16.07 1.87 -11.02
C ALA A 263 -17.17 0.83 -10.79
N THR A 264 -17.12 -0.26 -11.55
CA THR A 264 -17.93 -1.46 -11.30
C THR A 264 -17.01 -2.62 -11.00
N GLN A 265 -17.20 -3.30 -9.86
CA GLN A 265 -16.51 -4.53 -9.52
C GLN A 265 -17.35 -5.73 -9.96
N LYS A 266 -16.85 -6.48 -10.93
CA LYS A 266 -17.38 -7.79 -11.32
C LYS A 266 -16.93 -8.84 -10.32
N ARG A 267 -17.85 -9.69 -9.85
CA ARG A 267 -17.58 -10.78 -8.91
C ARG A 267 -17.87 -12.14 -9.55
N ARG A 268 -17.27 -13.20 -8.99
CA ARG A 268 -17.54 -14.57 -9.44
C ARG A 268 -18.99 -14.97 -9.22
N SER A 269 -19.60 -14.54 -8.11
CA SER A 269 -20.97 -14.88 -7.73
C SER A 269 -21.66 -13.67 -7.09
N GLY A 270 -22.98 -13.58 -7.25
CA GLY A 270 -23.81 -12.44 -6.81
C GLY A 270 -23.75 -11.25 -7.77
N ASP A 271 -24.38 -10.17 -7.36
CA ASP A 271 -24.46 -8.96 -8.17
C ASP A 271 -23.13 -8.19 -8.19
N ASP A 272 -22.92 -7.46 -9.28
CA ASP A 272 -21.81 -6.52 -9.39
C ASP A 272 -21.91 -5.41 -8.34
N ILE A 273 -20.78 -4.97 -7.82
CA ILE A 273 -20.73 -3.81 -6.92
C ILE A 273 -20.45 -2.57 -7.75
N VAL A 274 -21.37 -1.61 -7.69
CA VAL A 274 -21.22 -0.31 -8.38
C VAL A 274 -20.84 0.76 -7.38
N TYR A 275 -19.61 1.28 -7.50
CA TYR A 275 -19.12 2.38 -6.70
C TYR A 275 -19.48 3.71 -7.34
N ARG A 276 -20.08 4.61 -6.55
CA ARG A 276 -20.59 5.89 -7.04
C ARG A 276 -19.99 7.08 -6.30
N THR A 277 -20.09 8.22 -6.94
CA THR A 277 -19.75 9.51 -6.35
C THR A 277 -20.80 9.93 -5.32
N GLU A 278 -20.42 10.91 -4.51
CA GLU A 278 -21.28 11.58 -3.53
C GLU A 278 -21.06 13.08 -3.66
N SER A 279 -22.06 13.82 -4.14
CA SER A 279 -21.94 15.27 -4.42
C SER A 279 -21.48 16.09 -3.21
N SER A 280 -21.89 15.69 -2.00
CA SER A 280 -21.47 16.32 -0.74
C SER A 280 -19.97 16.22 -0.44
N LYS A 281 -19.28 15.30 -1.10
CA LYS A 281 -17.82 15.08 -0.97
C LYS A 281 -17.00 15.67 -2.10
N CYS A 282 -17.66 16.32 -3.08
CA CYS A 282 -16.96 16.96 -4.19
C CYS A 282 -16.51 18.37 -3.80
N PHE A 283 -15.22 18.55 -3.66
CA PHE A 283 -14.62 19.83 -3.27
C PHE A 283 -14.21 20.67 -4.47
N TRP A 284 -13.81 20.02 -5.58
CA TRP A 284 -13.23 20.68 -6.75
C TRP A 284 -13.87 20.19 -8.05
N PRO A 285 -15.17 20.43 -8.29
CA PRO A 285 -15.86 19.96 -9.52
C PRO A 285 -15.26 20.54 -10.79
N ASP A 286 -14.84 21.79 -10.77
CA ASP A 286 -14.46 22.56 -11.95
C ASP A 286 -12.94 22.88 -12.02
N LEU A 287 -12.14 22.49 -11.02
CA LEU A 287 -10.70 22.77 -11.02
C LEU A 287 -10.03 22.02 -12.19
N PRO A 288 -9.41 22.72 -13.18
CA PRO A 288 -8.62 22.09 -14.24
C PRO A 288 -7.66 21.04 -13.68
N LEU A 289 -7.70 19.83 -14.26
CA LEU A 289 -6.99 18.68 -13.71
C LEU A 289 -6.28 17.89 -14.81
N VAL A 290 -4.99 17.64 -14.60
CA VAL A 290 -4.19 16.71 -15.39
C VAL A 290 -3.68 15.59 -14.47
N VAL A 291 -3.72 14.36 -14.94
CA VAL A 291 -3.18 13.19 -14.20
C VAL A 291 -2.02 12.60 -14.98
N LEU A 292 -0.86 12.50 -14.33
CA LEU A 292 0.32 11.82 -14.87
C LEU A 292 0.30 10.35 -14.50
N VAL A 293 0.51 9.48 -15.49
CA VAL A 293 0.57 8.03 -15.32
C VAL A 293 1.72 7.39 -16.09
N ASN A 294 2.17 6.22 -15.65
CA ASN A 294 3.12 5.40 -16.39
C ASN A 294 2.83 3.89 -16.22
N GLU A 295 3.67 3.05 -16.81
CA GLU A 295 3.58 1.58 -16.77
C GLU A 295 3.61 0.97 -15.35
N ASN A 296 3.98 1.74 -14.34
CA ASN A 296 3.98 1.34 -12.93
C ASN A 296 2.78 1.92 -12.14
N SER A 297 1.91 2.71 -12.78
CA SER A 297 0.61 3.11 -12.23
C SER A 297 -0.33 1.91 -12.30
N ALA A 298 -0.81 1.40 -11.15
CA ALA A 298 -1.55 0.13 -11.12
C ALA A 298 -2.76 0.18 -10.20
N SER A 299 -3.76 -0.70 -10.45
CA SER A 299 -4.88 -0.97 -9.52
C SER A 299 -5.67 0.30 -9.16
N ALA A 300 -5.64 0.78 -7.90
CA ALA A 300 -6.35 1.99 -7.46
C ALA A 300 -5.99 3.24 -8.30
N SER A 301 -4.73 3.38 -8.73
CA SER A 301 -4.30 4.45 -9.65
C SER A 301 -5.00 4.35 -11.01
N GLU A 302 -5.26 3.13 -11.48
CA GLU A 302 -5.97 2.90 -12.74
C GLU A 302 -7.47 3.13 -12.60
N VAL A 303 -8.05 2.78 -11.44
CA VAL A 303 -9.45 3.09 -11.14
C VAL A 303 -9.66 4.60 -11.09
N LEU A 304 -8.77 5.35 -10.40
CA LEU A 304 -8.84 6.81 -10.30
C LEU A 304 -8.66 7.47 -11.67
N SER A 305 -7.59 7.15 -12.39
CA SER A 305 -7.31 7.75 -13.70
C SER A 305 -8.37 7.38 -14.73
N GLY A 306 -8.86 6.13 -14.74
CA GLY A 306 -9.92 5.68 -15.63
C GLY A 306 -11.26 6.33 -15.33
N ALA A 307 -11.60 6.53 -14.05
CA ALA A 307 -12.83 7.23 -13.68
C ALA A 307 -12.79 8.70 -14.11
N LEU A 308 -11.68 9.40 -13.82
CA LEU A 308 -11.53 10.81 -14.21
C LEU A 308 -11.52 11.00 -15.73
N GLN A 309 -10.91 10.07 -16.47
CA GLN A 309 -10.86 10.08 -17.94
C GLN A 309 -12.26 9.84 -18.53
N ASP A 310 -12.96 8.79 -18.09
CA ASP A 310 -14.28 8.42 -18.63
C ASP A 310 -15.35 9.51 -18.40
N HIS A 311 -15.22 10.29 -17.33
CA HIS A 311 -16.04 11.46 -17.06
C HIS A 311 -15.59 12.73 -17.79
N GLY A 312 -14.49 12.68 -18.55
CA GLY A 312 -13.89 13.88 -19.17
C GLY A 312 -13.42 14.92 -18.13
N ARG A 313 -13.19 14.48 -16.87
CA ARG A 313 -12.86 15.35 -15.75
C ARG A 313 -11.39 15.75 -15.70
N ALA A 314 -10.51 14.88 -16.20
CA ALA A 314 -9.08 15.12 -16.28
C ALA A 314 -8.52 14.66 -17.62
N VAL A 315 -7.44 15.33 -18.05
CA VAL A 315 -6.60 14.84 -19.16
C VAL A 315 -5.51 13.93 -18.58
N ILE A 316 -5.40 12.71 -19.11
CA ILE A 316 -4.41 11.74 -18.69
C ILE A 316 -3.17 11.87 -19.58
N VAL A 317 -1.99 12.05 -18.99
CA VAL A 317 -0.72 12.28 -19.70
C VAL A 317 0.31 11.23 -19.28
N GLY A 318 1.09 10.72 -20.21
CA GLY A 318 2.21 9.83 -19.93
C GLY A 318 2.25 8.56 -20.77
N LYS A 319 2.32 7.40 -20.13
CA LYS A 319 2.30 6.08 -20.77
C LYS A 319 1.11 5.25 -20.30
N ARG A 320 0.75 4.23 -21.11
CA ARG A 320 -0.27 3.23 -20.70
C ARG A 320 0.09 2.66 -19.34
N THR A 321 -0.91 2.56 -18.47
CA THR A 321 -0.76 2.02 -17.13
C THR A 321 -0.53 0.50 -17.11
N HIS A 322 -0.32 -0.06 -15.93
CA HIS A 322 0.08 -1.46 -15.73
C HIS A 322 -0.94 -2.47 -16.28
N GLY A 323 -2.22 -2.24 -16.05
CA GLY A 323 -3.30 -3.17 -16.38
C GLY A 323 -3.55 -4.19 -15.28
N LYS A 324 -3.60 -3.76 -14.01
CA LYS A 324 -4.04 -4.59 -12.88
C LYS A 324 -5.47 -4.30 -12.55
N GLY A 325 -6.38 -4.96 -13.24
CA GLY A 325 -7.82 -4.83 -13.07
C GLY A 325 -8.42 -5.79 -12.05
N TYR A 326 -7.66 -6.74 -11.49
CA TYR A 326 -8.16 -7.67 -10.50
C TYR A 326 -8.30 -7.05 -9.10
N VAL A 327 -9.39 -7.46 -8.45
CA VAL A 327 -9.70 -7.12 -7.05
C VAL A 327 -9.13 -8.20 -6.15
N ASN A 328 -8.29 -7.82 -5.20
CA ASN A 328 -7.84 -8.74 -4.17
C ASN A 328 -8.56 -8.48 -2.85
N THR A 329 -9.14 -9.54 -2.28
CA THR A 329 -9.68 -9.54 -0.92
C THR A 329 -8.65 -10.13 0.03
N ILE A 330 -8.43 -9.46 1.17
CA ILE A 330 -7.57 -9.95 2.23
C ILE A 330 -8.46 -10.59 3.29
N TYR A 331 -8.31 -11.89 3.43
CA TYR A 331 -8.96 -12.65 4.49
C TYR A 331 -8.03 -12.75 5.69
N SER A 332 -8.55 -12.39 6.86
CA SER A 332 -7.88 -12.51 8.16
C SER A 332 -8.83 -13.18 9.14
N TRP A 333 -8.31 -14.02 10.01
CA TRP A 333 -9.11 -14.73 11.03
C TRP A 333 -8.52 -14.41 12.41
N GLU A 334 -9.36 -13.99 13.35
CA GLU A 334 -8.95 -13.54 14.70
C GLU A 334 -8.05 -14.54 15.44
N ASN A 335 -8.33 -15.85 15.26
CA ASN A 335 -7.60 -16.93 15.92
C ASN A 335 -6.48 -17.53 15.07
N ARG A 336 -6.12 -16.91 13.93
CA ARG A 336 -5.09 -17.42 13.01
C ARG A 336 -4.07 -16.32 12.73
N LYS A 337 -2.81 -16.70 12.77
CA LYS A 337 -1.69 -15.75 12.57
C LYS A 337 -1.30 -15.57 11.10
N PHE A 338 -2.05 -16.10 10.16
CA PHE A 338 -1.80 -15.97 8.72
C PHE A 338 -2.88 -15.11 8.05
N LYS A 339 -2.61 -14.67 6.83
CA LYS A 339 -3.59 -14.02 5.95
C LYS A 339 -3.64 -14.71 4.60
N LEU A 340 -4.79 -14.60 3.93
CA LEU A 340 -4.97 -15.04 2.56
C LEU A 340 -5.38 -13.83 1.71
N LYS A 341 -4.54 -13.48 0.77
CA LYS A 341 -4.84 -12.53 -0.30
C LYS A 341 -5.35 -13.31 -1.49
N LEU A 342 -6.58 -13.07 -1.92
CA LEU A 342 -7.21 -13.83 -3.00
C LEU A 342 -7.84 -12.91 -4.02
N THR A 343 -7.66 -13.21 -5.30
CA THR A 343 -8.36 -12.53 -6.40
C THR A 343 -9.83 -12.94 -6.39
N THR A 344 -10.73 -11.97 -6.17
CA THR A 344 -12.17 -12.21 -5.97
C THR A 344 -13.06 -11.49 -6.96
N GLY A 345 -12.49 -10.67 -7.83
CA GLY A 345 -13.23 -9.93 -8.84
C GLY A 345 -12.34 -9.13 -9.78
N SER A 346 -12.96 -8.34 -10.63
CA SER A 346 -12.26 -7.42 -11.54
C SER A 346 -12.97 -6.08 -11.63
N TYR A 347 -12.19 -5.01 -11.87
CA TYR A 347 -12.70 -3.66 -12.05
C TYR A 347 -13.00 -3.34 -13.51
N ARG A 348 -14.09 -2.58 -13.69
CA ARG A 348 -14.44 -1.90 -14.92
C ARG A 348 -14.49 -0.40 -14.66
N THR A 349 -14.04 0.41 -15.63
CA THR A 349 -14.20 1.86 -15.59
C THR A 349 -15.68 2.26 -15.75
N PRO A 350 -16.07 3.52 -15.53
CA PRO A 350 -17.45 3.98 -15.76
C PRO A 350 -18.05 3.59 -17.12
N ASN A 351 -17.24 3.66 -18.19
CA ASN A 351 -17.65 3.28 -19.54
C ASN A 351 -17.54 1.77 -19.82
N GLY A 352 -17.30 0.94 -18.78
CA GLY A 352 -17.28 -0.52 -18.89
C GLY A 352 -15.97 -1.11 -19.42
N ARG A 353 -14.92 -0.32 -19.65
CA ARG A 353 -13.60 -0.81 -20.10
C ARG A 353 -13.00 -1.74 -19.05
N ASN A 354 -12.39 -2.84 -19.50
CA ASN A 354 -11.65 -3.74 -18.64
C ASN A 354 -10.26 -3.15 -18.33
N ILE A 355 -9.93 -3.03 -17.04
CA ILE A 355 -8.60 -2.59 -16.63
C ILE A 355 -7.60 -3.73 -16.71
N GLU A 356 -8.03 -4.99 -16.47
CA GLU A 356 -7.13 -6.14 -16.46
C GLU A 356 -6.50 -6.37 -17.84
N ARG A 357 -5.18 -6.45 -17.82
CA ARG A 357 -4.36 -6.79 -18.97
C ARG A 357 -3.87 -8.23 -18.86
N ASN A 358 -4.51 -9.14 -19.56
CA ASN A 358 -4.13 -10.54 -19.56
C ASN A 358 -2.71 -10.70 -20.11
N GLN A 359 -1.87 -11.54 -19.48
CA GLN A 359 -0.51 -11.80 -19.95
C GLN A 359 -0.47 -12.40 -21.38
N ALA A 360 -1.50 -13.17 -21.76
CA ALA A 360 -1.64 -13.69 -23.12
C ALA A 360 -1.83 -12.59 -24.17
N THR A 361 -2.48 -11.47 -23.80
CA THR A 361 -2.72 -10.33 -24.68
C THR A 361 -1.55 -9.34 -24.74
N LYS A 362 -0.60 -9.43 -23.80
CA LYS A 362 0.62 -8.60 -23.83
C LYS A 362 1.53 -8.86 -25.03
N VAL A 363 1.35 -9.97 -25.73
CA VAL A 363 2.28 -10.46 -26.76
C VAL A 363 1.77 -10.26 -28.19
N THR A 364 0.48 -10.05 -28.43
CA THR A 364 -0.07 -10.28 -29.77
C THR A 364 -0.85 -9.14 -30.43
N SER A 365 -1.18 -8.04 -29.78
CA SER A 365 -1.97 -7.01 -30.44
C SER A 365 -1.57 -5.57 -30.15
N ALA A 366 -1.56 -4.77 -31.22
CA ALA A 366 -1.51 -3.30 -31.20
C ALA A 366 -2.91 -2.69 -30.95
N ASP A 367 -3.91 -3.50 -30.57
CA ASP A 367 -5.30 -3.11 -30.57
C ASP A 367 -5.82 -2.50 -29.26
N LYS A 368 -6.88 -1.71 -29.41
CA LYS A 368 -7.40 -0.69 -28.50
C LYS A 368 -7.98 -1.21 -27.17
N ASP A 369 -8.15 -2.53 -26.98
CA ASP A 369 -8.88 -3.13 -25.83
C ASP A 369 -7.99 -3.91 -24.85
N GLU A 370 -6.70 -3.68 -24.81
CA GLU A 370 -5.73 -4.49 -24.08
C GLU A 370 -5.54 -4.17 -22.60
N GLY A 371 -6.53 -3.62 -21.92
CA GLY A 371 -6.43 -3.29 -20.49
C GLY A 371 -5.46 -2.14 -20.20
N GLY A 372 -5.39 -1.76 -18.94
CA GLY A 372 -4.74 -0.53 -18.51
C GLY A 372 -5.49 0.72 -18.98
N ILE A 373 -5.05 1.87 -18.50
CA ILE A 373 -5.55 3.16 -18.95
C ILE A 373 -4.61 3.74 -19.97
N LEU A 374 -5.13 3.99 -21.18
CA LEU A 374 -4.40 4.69 -22.22
C LEU A 374 -4.42 6.19 -21.93
N PRO A 375 -3.27 6.87 -21.91
CA PRO A 375 -3.25 8.31 -21.74
C PRO A 375 -3.85 9.01 -22.98
N ASP A 376 -4.52 10.15 -22.74
CA ASP A 376 -5.02 11.03 -23.81
C ASP A 376 -3.86 11.69 -24.57
N ILE A 377 -2.76 11.97 -23.84
CA ILE A 377 -1.51 12.49 -24.40
C ILE A 377 -0.40 11.52 -24.06
N LYS A 378 0.00 10.72 -25.06
CA LYS A 378 1.09 9.76 -24.92
C LYS A 378 2.44 10.44 -25.09
N ILE A 379 3.33 10.29 -24.11
CA ILE A 379 4.70 10.80 -24.11
C ILE A 379 5.66 9.66 -23.76
N ASP A 380 6.47 9.26 -24.72
CA ASP A 380 7.56 8.30 -24.52
C ASP A 380 8.77 9.02 -23.91
N VAL A 381 9.54 8.28 -23.11
CA VAL A 381 10.74 8.77 -22.43
C VAL A 381 11.93 7.89 -22.75
N THR A 382 13.12 8.45 -22.81
CA THR A 382 14.38 7.71 -22.94
C THR A 382 14.71 6.98 -21.63
N SER A 383 15.65 6.04 -21.67
CA SER A 383 16.11 5.32 -20.47
C SER A 383 16.70 6.27 -19.43
N GLU A 384 17.42 7.31 -19.84
CA GLU A 384 17.99 8.33 -18.95
C GLU A 384 16.89 9.14 -18.26
N GLN A 385 15.90 9.61 -19.03
CA GLN A 385 14.74 10.32 -18.48
C GLN A 385 13.94 9.43 -17.53
N GLN A 386 13.78 8.14 -17.84
CA GLN A 386 13.11 7.19 -16.95
C GLN A 386 13.86 7.00 -15.63
N GLN A 387 15.20 6.93 -15.66
CA GLN A 387 16.04 6.87 -14.45
C GLN A 387 15.90 8.14 -13.61
N TYR A 388 15.90 9.31 -14.25
CA TYR A 388 15.67 10.58 -13.57
C TYR A 388 14.31 10.61 -12.88
N ILE A 389 13.23 10.32 -13.63
CA ILE A 389 11.85 10.29 -13.11
C ILE A 389 11.74 9.31 -11.94
N TYR A 390 12.30 8.09 -12.08
CA TYR A 390 12.31 7.09 -11.02
C TYR A 390 13.05 7.60 -9.77
N GLY A 391 14.22 8.20 -9.95
CA GLY A 391 15.02 8.78 -8.87
C GLY A 391 14.23 9.82 -8.07
N VAL A 392 13.60 10.77 -8.77
CA VAL A 392 12.80 11.84 -8.13
C VAL A 392 11.55 11.29 -7.45
N LEU A 393 10.79 10.43 -8.12
CA LEU A 393 9.48 9.99 -7.61
C LEU A 393 9.59 8.88 -6.55
N ARG A 394 10.54 7.95 -6.70
CA ARG A 394 10.65 6.76 -5.82
C ARG A 394 11.68 6.94 -4.71
N ASN A 395 12.86 7.43 -5.03
CA ASN A 395 13.99 7.44 -4.11
C ASN A 395 14.05 8.71 -3.27
N SER A 396 13.50 9.83 -3.76
CA SER A 396 13.51 11.09 -3.03
C SER A 396 12.38 11.16 -1.99
N LEU A 397 12.68 11.82 -0.88
CA LEU A 397 11.71 12.20 0.14
C LEU A 397 11.76 13.70 0.33
N GLU A 398 10.63 14.37 0.16
CA GLU A 398 10.54 15.81 0.41
C GLU A 398 10.85 16.11 1.89
N PRO A 399 11.85 16.97 2.19
CA PRO A 399 12.12 17.36 3.56
C PRO A 399 10.96 18.20 4.11
N PRO A 400 10.58 18.01 5.39
CA PRO A 400 9.55 18.84 6.03
C PRO A 400 9.90 20.34 5.90
N LYS A 401 8.89 21.17 5.68
CA LYS A 401 9.10 22.63 5.47
C LYS A 401 9.94 23.29 6.57
N GLN A 402 9.73 22.86 7.80
CA GLN A 402 10.42 23.37 8.99
C GLN A 402 11.91 23.01 9.07
N PHE A 403 12.38 22.03 8.28
CA PHE A 403 13.77 21.56 8.29
C PHE A 403 14.49 21.76 6.95
N ARG A 404 13.92 22.55 6.02
CA ARG A 404 14.51 22.73 4.68
C ARG A 404 15.88 23.40 4.69
N ASP A 405 16.04 24.40 5.52
CA ASP A 405 17.29 25.17 5.61
C ASP A 405 18.39 24.32 6.25
N GLU A 406 18.09 23.63 7.34
CA GLU A 406 19.00 22.69 8.00
C GLU A 406 19.37 21.54 7.07
N TYR A 407 18.39 21.00 6.34
CA TYR A 407 18.63 19.95 5.37
C TYR A 407 19.55 20.41 4.23
N ALA A 408 19.38 21.64 3.74
CA ALA A 408 20.27 22.22 2.74
C ALA A 408 21.70 22.42 3.27
N ALA A 409 21.85 22.83 4.53
CA ALA A 409 23.15 22.93 5.19
C ALA A 409 23.85 21.57 5.33
N ILE A 410 23.10 20.52 5.69
CA ILE A 410 23.61 19.14 5.76
C ILE A 410 24.03 18.66 4.36
N ALA A 411 23.21 18.90 3.33
CA ALA A 411 23.54 18.55 1.96
C ALA A 411 24.88 19.16 1.52
N LYS A 412 25.11 20.43 1.84
CA LYS A 412 26.38 21.12 1.58
C LYS A 412 27.54 20.50 2.37
N ARG A 413 27.31 20.17 3.66
CA ARG A 413 28.35 19.59 4.56
C ARG A 413 28.80 18.22 4.09
N TYR A 414 27.86 17.36 3.65
CA TYR A 414 28.13 15.96 3.27
C TYR A 414 28.22 15.74 1.77
N GLY A 415 28.14 16.81 0.96
CA GLY A 415 28.38 16.76 -0.49
C GLY A 415 27.31 16.04 -1.32
N PHE A 416 26.05 16.00 -0.86
CA PHE A 416 24.96 15.42 -1.64
C PHE A 416 24.01 16.50 -2.20
N ALA A 417 23.31 16.16 -3.27
CA ALA A 417 22.32 17.08 -3.84
C ALA A 417 21.03 17.12 -3.01
N VAL A 418 20.51 18.33 -2.75
CA VAL A 418 19.18 18.50 -2.18
C VAL A 418 18.16 17.92 -3.15
N GLU A 419 17.30 17.07 -2.64
CA GLU A 419 16.23 16.46 -3.42
C GLU A 419 15.28 17.55 -3.95
N GLN A 420 14.93 17.45 -5.24
CA GLN A 420 14.12 18.42 -5.95
C GLN A 420 12.86 17.77 -6.53
N PRO A 421 11.74 18.49 -6.68
CA PRO A 421 10.58 18.00 -7.40
C PRO A 421 10.90 17.79 -8.90
N PRO A 422 10.02 17.11 -9.67
CA PRO A 422 10.18 16.95 -11.11
C PRO A 422 10.41 18.29 -11.81
N GLN A 423 11.34 18.30 -12.77
CA GLN A 423 11.72 19.49 -13.55
C GLN A 423 11.37 19.27 -15.03
N ALA A 424 10.70 20.26 -15.64
CA ALA A 424 10.17 20.15 -17.00
C ALA A 424 11.24 19.96 -18.09
N ASP A 425 12.44 20.45 -17.88
CA ASP A 425 13.59 20.30 -18.77
C ASP A 425 14.17 18.87 -18.79
N LYS A 426 13.91 18.08 -17.73
CA LYS A 426 14.40 16.70 -17.56
C LYS A 426 13.31 15.65 -17.67
N ASP A 427 12.05 16.07 -17.57
CA ASP A 427 10.87 15.21 -17.54
C ASP A 427 9.86 15.65 -18.61
N PRO A 428 9.90 15.09 -19.82
CA PRO A 428 9.00 15.48 -20.90
C PRO A 428 7.55 15.16 -20.65
N GLN A 429 7.23 14.15 -19.81
CA GLN A 429 5.85 13.86 -19.40
C GLN A 429 5.31 14.97 -18.50
N PHE A 430 6.12 15.41 -17.54
CA PHE A 430 5.77 16.53 -16.67
C PHE A 430 5.64 17.84 -17.47
N ALA A 431 6.55 18.11 -18.41
CA ALA A 431 6.45 19.26 -19.31
C ALA A 431 5.15 19.26 -20.11
N ALA A 432 4.77 18.09 -20.67
CA ALA A 432 3.53 17.96 -21.43
C ALA A 432 2.29 18.14 -20.54
N ALA A 433 2.33 17.68 -19.30
CA ALA A 433 1.25 17.89 -18.34
C ALA A 433 1.06 19.39 -17.99
N VAL A 434 2.14 20.13 -17.80
CA VAL A 434 2.09 21.59 -17.58
C VAL A 434 1.43 22.30 -18.77
N VAL A 435 1.83 21.95 -20.00
CA VAL A 435 1.25 22.53 -21.22
C VAL A 435 -0.24 22.17 -21.37
N ALA A 436 -0.61 20.92 -21.09
CA ALA A 436 -1.99 20.46 -21.16
C ALA A 436 -2.88 21.18 -20.14
N LEU A 437 -2.39 21.35 -18.90
CA LEU A 437 -3.11 22.05 -17.86
C LEU A 437 -3.27 23.55 -18.18
N GLN A 438 -2.21 24.17 -18.70
CA GLN A 438 -2.25 25.58 -19.10
C GLN A 438 -3.34 25.83 -20.15
N LYS A 439 -3.47 24.94 -21.14
CA LYS A 439 -4.54 25.03 -22.16
C LYS A 439 -5.95 24.94 -21.55
N GLN A 440 -6.14 24.15 -20.47
CA GLN A 440 -7.43 24.08 -19.77
C GLN A 440 -7.73 25.35 -18.96
N ILE A 441 -6.68 26.03 -18.46
CA ILE A 441 -6.83 27.25 -17.67
C ILE A 441 -7.14 28.47 -18.54
N ASP A 442 -6.57 28.51 -19.75
CA ASP A 442 -6.64 29.66 -20.67
C ASP A 442 -7.84 29.56 -21.64
N GLY A 443 -8.42 28.38 -21.83
CA GLY A 443 -9.49 28.12 -22.78
C GLY A 443 -10.83 27.93 -22.18
#